data_dd5310313cc0dd9b98520c2b7a51f462
#
_entry.id   dd5310313cc0dd9b98520c2b7a51f462
#
_cell.length_a   1.000
_cell.length_b   1.000
_cell.length_c   1.000
_cell.angle_alpha   90.00
_cell.angle_beta   90.00
_cell.angle_gamma   90.00
#
_symmetry.space_group_name_H-M   'P 1'
#
loop_
_entity.id
_entity.type
_entity.pdbx_description
1 polymer ?
#
loop_
_entity_poly.entity_id
_entity_poly.type
_entity_poly.pdbx_seq_one_letter_code
_entity_poly.pdbx_strand_id
1 'polypeptide(L)'
;MLLNHSSGISGTNWENGMGFGPDPAYNRSTLEKLAGQNLKFAPGEFAAYCNDGFTLAELVIERVSGKSFIEYVAQKILSPLGMTHTGLSIGFQTAASVALYYEP
;
A
#
# COMPACT_ATOMS: atom_id res chain seq x y z
N MET A 1 0.07 -2.82 -15.13
CA MET A 1 0.16 -1.35 -15.24
C MET A 1 0.16 -0.64 -13.89
N LEU A 2 -0.50 -1.15 -12.84
CA LEU A 2 -0.45 -0.55 -11.50
C LEU A 2 0.98 -0.48 -10.95
N LEU A 3 1.71 -1.59 -10.97
CA LEU A 3 3.03 -1.73 -10.35
C LEU A 3 4.19 -1.02 -11.09
N ASN A 4 3.99 -0.65 -12.35
CA ASN A 4 4.99 0.09 -13.14
C ASN A 4 4.58 1.54 -13.43
N HIS A 5 3.58 2.03 -12.71
CA HIS A 5 3.10 3.41 -12.80
C HIS A 5 2.52 3.82 -14.17
N SER A 6 2.13 2.87 -15.02
CA SER A 6 1.56 3.16 -16.35
C SER A 6 0.03 3.00 -16.42
N SER A 7 -0.64 3.06 -15.28
CA SER A 7 -2.10 2.90 -15.21
C SER A 7 -2.91 4.10 -15.72
N GLY A 8 -2.30 5.28 -15.78
CA GLY A 8 -3.00 6.53 -16.09
C GLY A 8 -3.82 7.11 -14.94
N ILE A 9 -3.87 6.45 -13.78
CA ILE A 9 -4.55 6.96 -12.58
C ILE A 9 -3.95 8.29 -12.17
N SER A 10 -4.82 9.23 -11.74
CA SER A 10 -4.47 10.64 -11.61
C SER A 10 -3.44 11.00 -10.54
N GLY A 11 -3.03 10.10 -9.69
CA GLY A 11 -1.86 10.27 -8.81
C GLY A 11 -2.13 9.95 -7.35
N THR A 12 -1.24 10.42 -6.50
CA THR A 12 -1.31 10.23 -5.06
C THR A 12 -2.41 11.07 -4.46
N ASN A 13 -3.29 10.45 -3.70
CA ASN A 13 -4.30 11.14 -2.92
C ASN A 13 -3.67 11.81 -1.70
N TRP A 14 -3.25 13.07 -1.87
CA TRP A 14 -2.57 13.84 -0.83
C TRP A 14 -3.42 14.10 0.42
N GLU A 15 -4.74 14.12 0.28
CA GLU A 15 -5.64 14.35 1.41
C GLU A 15 -5.57 13.23 2.47
N ASN A 16 -5.22 12.00 2.05
CA ASN A 16 -5.08 10.85 2.95
C ASN A 16 -3.67 10.24 2.92
N GLY A 17 -2.82 10.63 1.95
CA GLY A 17 -1.50 10.01 1.73
C GLY A 17 -0.41 10.44 2.72
N MET A 18 -0.68 11.44 3.56
CA MET A 18 0.25 11.97 4.57
C MET A 18 -0.33 11.86 5.98
N GLY A 19 -1.31 10.98 6.20
CA GLY A 19 -1.85 10.72 7.53
C GLY A 19 -0.81 10.00 8.41
N PHE A 20 -0.39 10.62 9.49
CA PHE A 20 0.42 9.97 10.50
C PHE A 20 -0.50 9.17 11.43
N GLY A 21 -0.47 7.87 11.31
CA GLY A 21 -1.24 6.96 12.16
C GLY A 21 -2.07 5.94 11.38
N PRO A 22 -2.55 4.89 12.07
CA PRO A 22 -3.37 3.87 11.43
C PRO A 22 -4.74 4.46 11.05
N ASP A 23 -5.04 4.52 9.78
CA ASP A 23 -6.38 4.80 9.27
C ASP A 23 -6.97 3.51 8.67
N PRO A 24 -7.84 2.80 9.41
CA PRO A 24 -8.46 1.57 8.92
C PRO A 24 -9.42 1.79 7.73
N ALA A 25 -9.80 3.04 7.46
CA ALA A 25 -10.65 3.39 6.34
C ALA A 25 -9.87 3.80 5.08
N TYR A 26 -8.53 3.92 5.15
CA TYR A 26 -7.68 4.42 4.06
C TYR A 26 -7.95 3.73 2.72
N ASN A 27 -7.96 2.42 2.70
CA ASN A 27 -8.15 1.65 1.47
C ASN A 27 -9.53 1.86 0.86
N ARG A 28 -10.58 1.93 1.70
CA ARG A 28 -11.95 2.20 1.24
C ARG A 28 -12.10 3.61 0.70
N SER A 29 -11.58 4.60 1.41
CA SER A 29 -11.64 6.01 0.98
C SER A 29 -10.88 6.24 -0.33
N THR A 30 -9.78 5.52 -0.56
CA THR A 30 -9.04 5.54 -1.83
C THR A 30 -9.92 5.05 -2.98
N LEU A 31 -10.63 3.93 -2.82
CA LEU A 31 -11.55 3.43 -3.87
C LEU A 31 -12.67 4.42 -4.21
N GLU A 32 -13.30 5.00 -3.19
CA GLU A 32 -14.39 5.97 -3.38
C GLU A 32 -13.90 7.21 -4.14
N LYS A 33 -12.72 7.70 -3.82
CA LYS A 33 -12.11 8.85 -4.51
C LYS A 33 -11.70 8.53 -5.95
N LEU A 34 -11.13 7.35 -6.19
CA LEU A 34 -10.73 6.93 -7.53
C LEU A 34 -11.94 6.70 -8.45
N ALA A 35 -13.08 6.28 -7.92
CA ALA A 35 -14.30 6.07 -8.70
C ALA A 35 -14.82 7.34 -9.38
N GLY A 36 -14.50 8.53 -8.85
CA GLY A 36 -14.90 9.83 -9.41
C GLY A 36 -13.83 10.49 -10.28
N GLN A 37 -12.68 9.88 -10.49
CA GLN A 37 -11.55 10.51 -11.19
C GLN A 37 -11.44 10.06 -12.65
N ASN A 38 -11.01 10.97 -13.50
CA ASN A 38 -10.61 10.65 -14.87
C ASN A 38 -9.14 10.21 -14.91
N LEU A 39 -8.83 9.34 -15.87
CA LEU A 39 -7.43 8.98 -16.16
C LEU A 39 -6.69 10.19 -16.76
N LYS A 40 -5.43 10.37 -16.40
CA LYS A 40 -4.56 11.41 -16.99
C LYS A 40 -4.17 11.11 -18.43
N PHE A 41 -4.06 9.81 -18.76
CA PHE A 41 -3.67 9.30 -20.07
C PHE A 41 -4.17 7.87 -20.22
N ALA A 42 -4.16 7.35 -21.42
CA ALA A 42 -4.56 5.96 -21.66
C ALA A 42 -3.60 4.98 -20.97
N PRO A 43 -4.12 3.91 -20.33
CA PRO A 43 -3.27 2.92 -19.66
C PRO A 43 -2.21 2.34 -20.61
N GLY A 44 -0.95 2.41 -20.18
CA GLY A 44 0.20 1.94 -20.96
C GLY A 44 0.85 3.01 -21.84
N GLU A 45 0.25 4.17 -22.02
CA GLU A 45 0.77 5.24 -22.90
C GLU A 45 2.00 5.92 -22.30
N PHE A 46 1.94 6.25 -21.02
CA PHE A 46 3.04 6.88 -20.27
C PHE A 46 3.22 6.24 -18.91
N ALA A 47 4.35 6.51 -18.26
CA ALA A 47 4.59 6.18 -16.86
C ALA A 47 4.63 7.48 -16.03
N ALA A 48 3.76 7.56 -15.01
CA ALA A 48 3.72 8.63 -14.03
C ALA A 48 3.54 8.05 -12.64
N TYR A 49 4.41 8.41 -11.71
CA TYR A 49 4.38 7.90 -10.34
C TYR A 49 2.99 8.05 -9.69
N CYS A 50 2.51 6.96 -9.10
CA CYS A 50 1.17 6.89 -8.52
C CYS A 50 1.13 5.91 -7.35
N ASN A 51 1.00 6.40 -6.12
CA ASN A 51 0.85 5.56 -4.92
C ASN A 51 -0.47 4.79 -4.94
N ASP A 52 -1.55 5.41 -5.41
CA ASP A 52 -2.87 4.79 -5.45
C ASP A 52 -2.89 3.51 -6.30
N GLY A 53 -1.97 3.37 -7.27
CA GLY A 53 -1.78 2.14 -8.02
C GLY A 53 -1.33 0.97 -7.14
N PHE A 54 -0.47 1.20 -6.17
CA PHE A 54 -0.04 0.18 -5.20
C PHE A 54 -1.12 -0.13 -4.18
N THR A 55 -1.86 0.87 -3.71
CA THR A 55 -3.04 0.66 -2.84
C THR A 55 -4.09 -0.19 -3.55
N LEU A 56 -4.35 0.03 -4.84
CA LEU A 56 -5.23 -0.83 -5.62
C LEU A 56 -4.70 -2.25 -5.75
N ALA A 57 -3.39 -2.44 -5.94
CA ALA A 57 -2.78 -3.77 -5.99
C ALA A 57 -2.94 -4.52 -4.65
N GLU A 58 -2.77 -3.83 -3.52
CA GLU A 58 -3.06 -4.35 -2.18
C GLU A 58 -4.51 -4.83 -2.09
N LEU A 59 -5.47 -3.99 -2.45
CA LEU A 59 -6.90 -4.32 -2.41
C LEU A 59 -7.26 -5.51 -3.32
N VAL A 60 -6.60 -5.65 -4.47
CA VAL A 60 -6.76 -6.83 -5.34
C VAL A 60 -6.30 -8.10 -4.62
N ILE A 61 -5.15 -8.06 -3.94
CA ILE A 61 -4.64 -9.20 -3.17
C ILE A 61 -5.63 -9.57 -2.06
N GLU A 62 -6.14 -8.60 -1.31
CA GLU A 62 -7.14 -8.83 -0.26
C GLU A 62 -8.42 -9.45 -0.82
N ARG A 63 -8.91 -8.90 -1.92
CA ARG A 63 -10.15 -9.38 -2.56
C ARG A 63 -10.05 -10.82 -3.06
N VAL A 64 -8.90 -11.17 -3.66
CA VAL A 64 -8.67 -12.49 -4.25
C VAL A 64 -8.32 -13.54 -3.21
N SER A 65 -7.54 -13.15 -2.18
CA SER A 65 -7.07 -14.07 -1.14
C SER A 65 -8.08 -14.28 -0.01
N GLY A 66 -9.00 -13.35 0.20
CA GLY A 66 -9.89 -13.31 1.36
C GLY A 66 -9.18 -13.02 2.68
N LYS A 67 -7.95 -12.49 2.63
CA LYS A 67 -7.10 -12.15 3.79
C LYS A 67 -6.69 -10.69 3.70
N SER A 68 -6.34 -10.08 4.83
CA SER A 68 -5.67 -8.78 4.79
C SER A 68 -4.32 -8.92 4.09
N PHE A 69 -3.85 -7.84 3.47
CA PHE A 69 -2.54 -7.81 2.78
C PHE A 69 -1.41 -8.23 3.72
N ILE A 70 -1.44 -7.73 4.97
CA ILE A 70 -0.47 -8.04 6.01
C ILE A 70 -0.42 -9.55 6.30
N GLU A 71 -1.58 -10.17 6.51
CA GLU A 71 -1.66 -11.63 6.75
C GLU A 71 -1.19 -12.43 5.55
N TYR A 72 -1.55 -12.00 4.35
CA TYR A 72 -1.13 -12.66 3.12
C TYR A 72 0.39 -12.64 2.96
N VAL A 73 1.01 -11.46 3.09
CA VAL A 73 2.47 -11.29 3.00
C VAL A 73 3.18 -12.08 4.10
N ALA A 74 2.70 -12.01 5.34
CA ALA A 74 3.28 -12.76 6.45
C ALA A 74 3.28 -14.28 6.19
N GLN A 75 2.16 -14.83 5.73
CA GLN A 75 2.01 -16.26 5.51
C GLN A 75 2.69 -16.77 4.23
N LYS A 76 2.67 -15.99 3.15
CA LYS A 76 3.10 -16.44 1.83
C LYS A 76 4.54 -16.05 1.47
N ILE A 77 5.08 -15.03 2.14
CA ILE A 77 6.40 -14.49 1.85
C ILE A 77 7.30 -14.57 3.08
N LEU A 78 6.96 -13.86 4.16
CA LEU A 78 7.87 -13.69 5.29
C LEU A 78 8.14 -15.02 6.02
N SER A 79 7.10 -15.76 6.35
CA SER A 79 7.21 -17.02 7.07
C SER A 79 7.99 -18.10 6.27
N PRO A 80 7.68 -18.38 4.99
CA PRO A 80 8.45 -19.34 4.20
C PRO A 80 9.93 -18.96 4.01
N LEU A 81 10.24 -17.66 3.99
CA LEU A 81 11.61 -17.16 3.85
C LEU A 81 12.34 -17.01 5.19
N GLY A 82 11.70 -17.35 6.33
CA GLY A 82 12.29 -17.21 7.65
C GLY A 82 12.58 -15.75 8.06
N MET A 83 11.85 -14.79 7.50
CA MET A 83 12.04 -13.35 7.76
C MET A 83 11.39 -12.92 9.09
N THR A 84 11.94 -13.41 10.20
CA THR A 84 11.37 -13.24 11.55
C THR A 84 11.49 -11.83 12.11
N HIS A 85 12.33 -10.98 11.52
CA HIS A 85 12.53 -9.57 11.92
C HIS A 85 11.90 -8.58 10.94
N THR A 86 11.06 -9.05 10.02
CA THR A 86 10.33 -8.22 9.06
C THR A 86 8.84 -8.22 9.38
N GLY A 87 8.25 -7.04 9.49
CA GLY A 87 6.83 -6.87 9.75
C GLY A 87 6.33 -5.54 9.19
N LEU A 88 5.02 -5.37 9.14
CA LEU A 88 4.37 -4.18 8.59
C LEU A 88 3.93 -3.19 9.67
N SER A 89 4.13 -3.51 10.95
CA SER A 89 3.80 -2.64 12.08
C SER A 89 4.79 -2.82 13.22
N ILE A 90 5.17 -1.71 13.82
CA ILE A 90 6.03 -1.66 15.02
C ILE A 90 5.42 -2.46 16.18
N GLY A 91 4.11 -2.63 16.23
CA GLY A 91 3.40 -3.38 17.28
C GLY A 91 3.76 -4.87 17.41
N PHE A 92 4.43 -5.46 16.41
CA PHE A 92 4.88 -6.85 16.42
C PHE A 92 6.36 -7.01 16.77
N GLN A 93 7.10 -5.92 16.91
CA GLN A 93 8.52 -5.94 17.25
C GLN A 93 8.72 -5.37 18.66
N THR A 94 9.55 -6.02 19.44
CA THR A 94 9.97 -5.43 20.72
C THR A 94 10.78 -4.16 20.45
N ALA A 95 10.52 -3.09 21.20
CA ALA A 95 11.21 -1.81 21.03
C ALA A 95 12.75 -1.91 20.99
N ALA A 96 13.32 -2.96 21.59
CA ALA A 96 14.76 -3.23 21.61
C ALA A 96 15.33 -3.69 20.24
N SER A 97 14.48 -4.11 19.28
CA SER A 97 14.92 -4.61 17.95
C SER A 97 14.66 -3.63 16.82
N VAL A 98 14.11 -2.46 17.10
CA VAL A 98 13.79 -1.43 16.11
C VAL A 98 14.79 -0.28 16.21
N ALA A 99 15.30 0.16 15.07
CA ALA A 99 16.13 1.36 15.02
C ALA A 99 15.32 2.58 15.48
N LEU A 100 15.90 3.35 16.41
CA LEU A 100 15.27 4.59 16.86
C LEU A 100 15.47 5.68 15.81
N TYR A 101 14.38 6.34 15.46
CA TYR A 101 14.43 7.56 14.66
C TYR A 101 14.62 8.74 15.59
N TYR A 102 15.65 9.52 15.35
CA TYR A 102 15.90 10.79 16.05
C TYR A 102 15.61 11.92 15.06
N GLU A 103 14.69 12.80 15.41
CA GLU A 103 14.58 14.09 14.72
C GLU A 103 15.81 14.94 15.06
N PRO A 104 16.40 15.64 14.07
CA PRO A 104 17.55 16.51 14.30
C PRO A 104 17.20 17.73 15.13
#